data_799fa17c9b6c5c6dcdaa912707a29c94
#
_entry.id   799fa17c9b6c5c6dcdaa912707a29c94
#
_cell.length_a   1.000
_cell.length_b   1.000
_cell.length_c   1.000
_cell.angle_alpha   90.00
_cell.angle_beta   90.00
_cell.angle_gamma   90.00
#
_symmetry.space_group_name_H-M   'P 1'
#
loop_
_entity.id
_entity.type
_entity.pdbx_description
1 polymer ?
#
loop_
_entity_poly.entity_id
_entity_poly.type
_entity_poly.pdbx_seq_one_letter_code
_entity_poly.pdbx_strand_id
1 'polypeptide(L)'
;GTMPMIPRWALGYHQSRFSYSPDRRVIEIADTFRLKRIPCDAIWMDIDYMDGYRIFTFNPQGFPNPKAVNRDLHLRGFHSTWMIDPGAKVDPNYFVYKSGTENDIWVKTADGKDFNGDAWPGAAAFPDFTYPKANKWWQNLYKDFLAQGVDGVWNDVNEPQINDTPNKTMPEDNIHRGGGNLPAGKHIQYHNVYGFLMVKSSREGIMAVRPEKRPFILTRSNFLGGQRYAATWTGDNGSCWDHLKMSVPMSLTLGLSGQPISGADIGGFLFNADADLFGNWIGFGAFYPFARGHACAGTNNKEPWAFGKEIEDASRIALERRYILLPYFYTLMHEASTNGMPIMRPVFFSDPKDLSLRAEEEAFLIGDDLLIIPAFASQPALPKGIWKELSLVNGDTNDKYQAKMKIRGGSIIPTGKIIQNTTESSLDPLTLLVCLDEQGKASGSMYWDAGDGWSYKKGDYSLQQFTAERKDNKVIVKLTGKTGKGETENKDMAIVKVITEKGILHASGNLLEGIEVKL
;
A
#
# COMPACT_ATOMS: atom_id res chain seq x y z
N GLY A 1 -0.34 -10.92 -15.88
CA GLY A 1 -0.86 -9.56 -16.07
C GLY A 1 -0.40 -8.61 -14.98
N THR A 2 -0.45 -7.32 -15.26
CA THR A 2 -0.05 -6.27 -14.33
C THR A 2 -1.12 -6.01 -13.26
N MET A 3 -0.74 -5.34 -12.18
CA MET A 3 -1.67 -4.82 -11.20
C MET A 3 -2.47 -3.66 -11.83
N PRO A 4 -3.81 -3.63 -11.76
CA PRO A 4 -4.56 -2.46 -12.21
C PRO A 4 -4.31 -1.25 -11.30
N MET A 5 -4.53 -0.03 -11.85
CA MET A 5 -4.48 1.18 -11.02
C MET A 5 -5.35 1.04 -9.77
N ILE A 6 -4.76 1.32 -8.62
CA ILE A 6 -5.44 1.38 -7.32
C ILE A 6 -5.94 2.82 -7.05
N PRO A 7 -6.86 3.02 -6.10
CA PRO A 7 -7.21 4.37 -5.68
C PRO A 7 -6.00 5.07 -5.06
N ARG A 8 -5.85 6.38 -5.30
CA ARG A 8 -4.67 7.16 -4.87
C ARG A 8 -4.46 7.15 -3.36
N TRP A 9 -5.54 7.14 -2.57
CA TRP A 9 -5.46 7.07 -1.11
C TRP A 9 -4.71 5.82 -0.60
N ALA A 10 -4.73 4.73 -1.37
CA ALA A 10 -4.01 3.51 -1.00
C ALA A 10 -2.48 3.66 -1.03
N LEU A 11 -1.95 4.74 -1.66
CA LEU A 11 -0.54 5.11 -1.62
C LEU A 11 -0.20 6.05 -0.46
N GLY A 12 -1.17 6.54 0.30
CA GLY A 12 -0.95 7.28 1.54
C GLY A 12 -0.39 6.40 2.66
N TYR A 13 -0.31 6.95 3.87
CA TYR A 13 0.00 6.18 5.08
C TYR A 13 -1.27 5.60 5.68
N HIS A 14 -1.18 4.41 6.22
CA HIS A 14 -2.26 3.65 6.83
C HIS A 14 -1.93 3.34 8.28
N GLN A 15 -2.91 3.45 9.16
CA GLN A 15 -2.76 3.07 10.57
C GLN A 15 -3.70 1.94 10.94
N SER A 16 -3.18 0.95 11.62
CA SER A 16 -3.87 -0.25 12.05
C SER A 16 -3.43 -0.68 13.45
N ARG A 17 -4.27 -1.44 14.11
CA ARG A 17 -3.97 -2.19 15.32
C ARG A 17 -4.98 -3.33 15.48
N PHE A 18 -4.56 -4.43 16.06
CA PHE A 18 -5.41 -5.48 16.62
C PHE A 18 -5.70 -5.14 18.12
N SER A 19 -6.84 -4.44 18.50
CA SER A 19 -7.73 -3.70 17.59
C SER A 19 -7.96 -2.29 18.12
N TYR A 20 -8.39 -1.36 17.26
CA TYR A 20 -9.01 -0.12 17.71
C TYR A 20 -10.50 -0.39 18.00
N SER A 21 -10.81 -0.69 19.25
CA SER A 21 -12.17 -0.98 19.75
C SER A 21 -12.38 -0.24 21.09
N PRO A 22 -13.56 0.30 21.36
CA PRO A 22 -14.74 0.41 20.49
C PRO A 22 -14.60 1.50 19.40
N ASP A 23 -15.66 1.75 18.63
CA ASP A 23 -15.73 2.70 17.52
C ASP A 23 -15.22 4.11 17.85
N ARG A 24 -15.50 4.63 19.07
CA ARG A 24 -14.96 5.92 19.55
C ARG A 24 -13.43 5.95 19.51
N ARG A 25 -12.75 4.80 19.76
CA ARG A 25 -11.28 4.74 19.72
C ARG A 25 -10.75 4.96 18.30
N VAL A 26 -11.47 4.47 17.29
CA VAL A 26 -11.16 4.73 15.88
C VAL A 26 -11.17 6.23 15.58
N ILE A 27 -12.19 6.92 16.06
CA ILE A 27 -12.35 8.38 15.87
C ILE A 27 -11.29 9.15 16.65
N GLU A 28 -10.96 8.74 17.89
CA GLU A 28 -9.87 9.34 18.67
C GLU A 28 -8.51 9.26 17.95
N ILE A 29 -8.20 8.12 17.31
CA ILE A 29 -6.98 7.95 16.50
C ILE A 29 -7.01 8.90 15.31
N ALA A 30 -8.13 8.97 14.58
CA ALA A 30 -8.28 9.88 13.45
C ALA A 30 -8.10 11.35 13.85
N ASP A 31 -8.76 11.78 14.92
CA ASP A 31 -8.64 13.13 15.44
C ASP A 31 -7.20 13.46 15.89
N THR A 32 -6.50 12.48 16.50
CA THR A 32 -5.11 12.65 16.95
C THR A 32 -4.16 12.86 15.75
N PHE A 33 -4.31 12.12 14.65
CA PHE A 33 -3.53 12.36 13.43
C PHE A 33 -3.70 13.80 12.93
N ARG A 34 -4.93 14.30 12.85
CA ARG A 34 -5.22 15.67 12.38
C ARG A 34 -4.71 16.72 13.35
N LEU A 35 -4.93 16.53 14.67
CA LEU A 35 -4.44 17.44 15.72
C LEU A 35 -2.92 17.57 15.69
N LYS A 36 -2.22 16.45 15.51
CA LYS A 36 -0.75 16.40 15.47
C LYS A 36 -0.18 16.74 14.09
N ARG A 37 -1.05 16.98 13.11
CA ARG A 37 -0.66 17.26 11.72
C ARG A 37 0.29 16.21 11.16
N ILE A 38 -0.01 14.94 11.38
CA ILE A 38 0.71 13.81 10.82
C ILE A 38 -0.12 13.27 9.66
N PRO A 39 0.41 13.22 8.43
CA PRO A 39 -0.33 12.73 7.27
C PRO A 39 -0.76 11.27 7.40
N CYS A 40 -2.03 10.98 7.08
CA CYS A 40 -2.58 9.62 7.08
C CYS A 40 -3.87 9.55 6.26
N ASP A 41 -4.04 8.51 5.44
CA ASP A 41 -5.20 8.33 4.57
C ASP A 41 -6.20 7.29 5.07
N ALA A 42 -5.77 6.27 5.81
CA ALA A 42 -6.67 5.19 6.17
C ALA A 42 -6.47 4.68 7.60
N ILE A 43 -7.58 4.34 8.24
CA ILE A 43 -7.61 3.60 9.51
C ILE A 43 -8.26 2.24 9.27
N TRP A 44 -7.67 1.22 9.88
CA TRP A 44 -8.05 -0.16 9.68
C TRP A 44 -8.78 -0.71 10.89
N MET A 45 -9.85 -1.45 10.64
CA MET A 45 -10.59 -2.21 11.62
C MET A 45 -10.20 -3.69 11.52
N ASP A 46 -9.56 -4.16 12.58
CA ASP A 46 -9.18 -5.54 12.78
C ASP A 46 -10.31 -6.31 13.48
N ILE A 47 -10.17 -7.60 13.66
CA ILE A 47 -11.18 -8.61 13.92
C ILE A 47 -12.23 -8.29 15.01
N ASP A 48 -11.91 -7.47 16.04
CA ASP A 48 -12.81 -7.15 17.17
C ASP A 48 -14.02 -6.27 16.80
N TYR A 49 -14.06 -5.76 15.56
CA TYR A 49 -15.26 -5.09 15.10
C TYR A 49 -16.41 -6.07 14.81
N MET A 50 -16.09 -7.35 14.63
CA MET A 50 -17.06 -8.39 14.32
C MET A 50 -17.84 -8.83 15.56
N ASP A 51 -19.06 -9.28 15.41
CA ASP A 51 -19.85 -9.91 16.46
C ASP A 51 -19.35 -11.35 16.70
N GLY A 52 -18.57 -11.54 17.77
CA GLY A 52 -17.99 -12.85 18.12
C GLY A 52 -17.18 -13.48 16.97
N TYR A 53 -16.41 -12.63 16.26
CA TYR A 53 -15.56 -13.00 15.12
C TYR A 53 -16.31 -13.61 13.92
N ARG A 54 -17.63 -13.36 13.82
CA ARG A 54 -18.44 -13.73 12.65
C ARG A 54 -18.19 -12.74 11.50
N ILE A 55 -17.67 -13.22 10.40
CA ILE A 55 -17.42 -12.39 9.22
C ILE A 55 -18.72 -11.74 8.70
N PHE A 56 -18.61 -10.55 8.10
CA PHE A 56 -19.73 -9.74 7.62
C PHE A 56 -20.75 -9.32 8.69
N THR A 57 -20.36 -9.32 9.97
CA THR A 57 -21.16 -8.81 11.09
C THR A 57 -20.47 -7.65 11.78
N PHE A 58 -21.17 -6.96 12.65
CA PHE A 58 -20.63 -5.87 13.45
C PHE A 58 -21.01 -6.07 14.91
N ASN A 59 -20.03 -5.89 15.80
CA ASN A 59 -20.21 -6.02 17.24
C ASN A 59 -21.20 -4.94 17.74
N PRO A 60 -22.37 -5.33 18.28
CA PRO A 60 -23.40 -4.37 18.66
C PRO A 60 -23.01 -3.48 19.87
N GLN A 61 -22.03 -3.89 20.68
CA GLN A 61 -21.52 -3.10 21.79
C GLN A 61 -20.35 -2.20 21.36
N GLY A 62 -19.45 -2.72 20.54
CA GLY A 62 -18.24 -2.00 20.12
C GLY A 62 -18.43 -1.13 18.89
N PHE A 63 -19.25 -1.59 17.94
CA PHE A 63 -19.51 -0.93 16.65
C PHE A 63 -21.01 -0.92 16.31
N PRO A 64 -21.85 -0.27 17.15
CA PRO A 64 -23.30 -0.29 16.98
C PRO A 64 -23.78 0.38 15.68
N ASN A 65 -22.97 1.29 15.14
CA ASN A 65 -23.30 2.00 13.89
C ASN A 65 -22.07 2.16 12.98
N PRO A 66 -21.65 1.10 12.27
CA PRO A 66 -20.47 1.14 11.41
C PRO A 66 -20.58 2.19 10.29
N LYS A 67 -21.80 2.47 9.82
CA LYS A 67 -22.05 3.51 8.82
C LYS A 67 -21.71 4.91 9.35
N ALA A 68 -22.01 5.18 10.61
CA ALA A 68 -21.62 6.44 11.24
C ALA A 68 -20.10 6.56 11.39
N VAL A 69 -19.42 5.48 11.80
CA VAL A 69 -17.95 5.45 11.89
C VAL A 69 -17.32 5.79 10.53
N ASN A 70 -17.74 5.14 9.46
CA ASN A 70 -17.20 5.39 8.13
C ASN A 70 -17.48 6.82 7.65
N ARG A 71 -18.70 7.33 7.85
CA ARG A 71 -19.04 8.73 7.56
C ARG A 71 -18.12 9.70 8.32
N ASP A 72 -17.92 9.46 9.61
CA ASP A 72 -17.14 10.34 10.47
C ASP A 72 -15.64 10.30 10.15
N LEU A 73 -15.13 9.17 9.67
CA LEU A 73 -13.79 9.04 9.08
C LEU A 73 -13.69 9.84 7.77
N HIS A 74 -14.66 9.68 6.86
CA HIS A 74 -14.68 10.42 5.59
C HIS A 74 -14.71 11.95 5.80
N LEU A 75 -15.48 12.44 6.77
CA LEU A 75 -15.51 13.87 7.13
C LEU A 75 -14.14 14.40 7.59
N ARG A 76 -13.28 13.54 8.10
CA ARG A 76 -11.90 13.84 8.52
C ARG A 76 -10.87 13.60 7.43
N GLY A 77 -11.29 13.23 6.22
CA GLY A 77 -10.42 12.89 5.10
C GLY A 77 -9.71 11.54 5.27
N PHE A 78 -10.32 10.60 6.00
CA PHE A 78 -9.83 9.22 6.09
C PHE A 78 -10.70 8.26 5.28
N HIS A 79 -10.07 7.24 4.76
CA HIS A 79 -10.71 6.01 4.28
C HIS A 79 -10.67 4.94 5.36
N SER A 80 -11.51 3.93 5.23
CA SER A 80 -11.55 2.79 6.14
C SER A 80 -11.31 1.47 5.41
N THR A 81 -10.53 0.59 6.05
CA THR A 81 -10.32 -0.78 5.56
C THR A 81 -10.71 -1.76 6.66
N TRP A 82 -11.55 -2.74 6.32
CA TRP A 82 -12.11 -3.67 7.30
C TRP A 82 -11.71 -5.11 6.94
N MET A 83 -11.32 -5.88 7.96
CA MET A 83 -10.85 -7.26 7.80
C MET A 83 -12.00 -8.22 7.53
N ILE A 84 -11.77 -9.22 6.67
CA ILE A 84 -12.66 -10.36 6.41
C ILE A 84 -11.81 -11.62 6.26
N ASP A 85 -12.05 -12.59 7.14
CA ASP A 85 -11.45 -13.92 7.12
C ASP A 85 -12.23 -14.89 6.20
N PRO A 86 -11.65 -16.04 5.81
CA PRO A 86 -12.38 -17.05 5.04
C PRO A 86 -13.32 -17.91 5.88
N GLY A 87 -13.08 -18.05 7.19
CA GLY A 87 -13.80 -18.96 8.07
C GLY A 87 -15.14 -18.41 8.56
N ALA A 88 -16.25 -19.06 8.18
CA ALA A 88 -17.58 -18.75 8.69
C ALA A 88 -17.87 -19.58 9.94
N LYS A 89 -18.16 -18.93 11.08
CA LYS A 89 -18.53 -19.62 12.34
C LYS A 89 -19.64 -20.63 12.11
N VAL A 90 -19.48 -21.83 12.60
CA VAL A 90 -20.50 -22.87 12.60
C VAL A 90 -21.57 -22.49 13.63
N ASP A 91 -22.63 -21.86 13.16
CA ASP A 91 -23.76 -21.40 13.96
C ASP A 91 -25.03 -21.36 13.07
N PRO A 92 -26.02 -22.24 13.33
CA PRO A 92 -27.25 -22.30 12.52
C PRO A 92 -28.08 -21.01 12.51
N ASN A 93 -27.89 -20.13 13.50
CA ASN A 93 -28.58 -18.84 13.58
C ASN A 93 -27.80 -17.70 12.87
N TYR A 94 -26.58 -17.96 12.46
CA TYR A 94 -25.75 -16.99 11.76
C TYR A 94 -25.99 -17.03 10.26
N PHE A 95 -26.42 -15.89 9.70
CA PHE A 95 -26.91 -15.81 8.32
C PHE A 95 -25.91 -16.27 7.26
N VAL A 96 -24.59 -16.01 7.46
CA VAL A 96 -23.56 -16.43 6.51
C VAL A 96 -23.43 -17.96 6.51
N TYR A 97 -23.33 -18.59 7.70
CA TYR A 97 -23.25 -20.03 7.80
C TYR A 97 -24.52 -20.72 7.30
N LYS A 98 -25.70 -20.22 7.71
CA LYS A 98 -26.99 -20.74 7.28
C LYS A 98 -27.11 -20.71 5.75
N SER A 99 -26.90 -19.54 5.14
CA SER A 99 -27.01 -19.40 3.68
C SER A 99 -25.94 -20.18 2.92
N GLY A 100 -24.73 -20.30 3.47
CA GLY A 100 -23.66 -21.12 2.90
C GLY A 100 -24.02 -22.61 2.89
N THR A 101 -24.58 -23.11 3.98
CA THR A 101 -25.04 -24.50 4.11
C THR A 101 -26.24 -24.79 3.19
N GLU A 102 -27.22 -23.91 3.15
CA GLU A 102 -28.36 -24.02 2.21
C GLU A 102 -27.92 -24.03 0.73
N ASN A 103 -26.83 -23.35 0.42
CA ASN A 103 -26.24 -23.32 -0.91
C ASN A 103 -25.22 -24.43 -1.15
N ASP A 104 -24.87 -25.23 -0.15
CA ASP A 104 -23.86 -26.30 -0.26
C ASP A 104 -22.53 -25.82 -0.85
N ILE A 105 -21.91 -24.82 -0.21
CA ILE A 105 -20.72 -24.15 -0.78
C ILE A 105 -19.42 -24.45 -0.05
N TRP A 106 -19.46 -25.25 1.01
CA TRP A 106 -18.31 -25.52 1.85
C TRP A 106 -17.35 -26.53 1.23
N VAL A 107 -16.06 -26.41 1.56
CA VAL A 107 -15.04 -27.43 1.30
C VAL A 107 -15.47 -28.73 1.98
N LYS A 108 -15.24 -29.87 1.35
CA LYS A 108 -15.63 -31.18 1.87
C LYS A 108 -14.42 -31.93 2.46
N THR A 109 -14.67 -32.73 3.46
CA THR A 109 -13.73 -33.76 3.95
C THR A 109 -13.61 -34.88 2.90
N ALA A 110 -12.61 -35.77 3.04
CA ALA A 110 -12.41 -36.89 2.12
C ALA A 110 -13.61 -37.85 2.09
N ASP A 111 -14.42 -37.93 3.16
CA ASP A 111 -15.66 -38.73 3.23
C ASP A 111 -16.91 -37.95 2.79
N GLY A 112 -16.73 -36.73 2.24
CA GLY A 112 -17.79 -35.95 1.61
C GLY A 112 -18.64 -35.09 2.53
N LYS A 113 -18.32 -34.99 3.83
CA LYS A 113 -18.98 -34.09 4.76
C LYS A 113 -18.44 -32.67 4.64
N ASP A 114 -19.15 -31.68 5.20
CA ASP A 114 -18.63 -30.32 5.30
C ASP A 114 -17.40 -30.30 6.22
N PHE A 115 -16.30 -29.71 5.74
CA PHE A 115 -15.12 -29.53 6.55
C PHE A 115 -15.33 -28.37 7.53
N ASN A 116 -15.08 -28.64 8.81
CA ASN A 116 -15.02 -27.64 9.87
C ASN A 116 -13.64 -27.70 10.53
N GLY A 117 -13.00 -26.55 10.68
CA GLY A 117 -11.72 -26.42 11.39
C GLY A 117 -11.81 -25.34 12.47
N ASP A 118 -10.86 -25.35 13.41
CA ASP A 118 -10.80 -24.32 14.45
C ASP A 118 -10.10 -23.05 13.91
N ALA A 119 -10.79 -21.92 14.00
CA ALA A 119 -10.30 -20.61 13.61
C ALA A 119 -10.67 -19.56 14.67
N TRP A 120 -10.56 -18.26 14.39
CA TRP A 120 -10.90 -17.21 15.34
C TRP A 120 -12.30 -17.34 15.98
N PRO A 121 -13.37 -17.65 15.25
CA PRO A 121 -14.69 -17.82 15.85
C PRO A 121 -14.90 -19.16 16.58
N GLY A 122 -13.88 -20.02 16.70
CA GLY A 122 -13.96 -21.43 17.05
C GLY A 122 -14.24 -22.30 15.82
N ALA A 123 -15.13 -23.30 15.91
CA ALA A 123 -15.48 -24.11 14.75
C ALA A 123 -15.98 -23.26 13.59
N ALA A 124 -15.33 -23.36 12.44
CA ALA A 124 -15.61 -22.57 11.24
C ALA A 124 -15.66 -23.47 10.00
N ALA A 125 -16.59 -23.19 9.10
CA ALA A 125 -16.68 -23.76 7.76
C ALA A 125 -16.02 -22.82 6.74
N PHE A 126 -15.46 -23.38 5.67
CA PHE A 126 -14.65 -22.63 4.70
C PHE A 126 -15.24 -22.76 3.30
N PRO A 127 -15.49 -21.62 2.58
CA PRO A 127 -16.02 -21.67 1.23
C PRO A 127 -15.07 -22.37 0.26
N ASP A 128 -15.61 -23.17 -0.62
CA ASP A 128 -14.87 -23.78 -1.73
C ASP A 128 -14.75 -22.79 -2.90
N PHE A 129 -13.72 -21.95 -2.86
CA PHE A 129 -13.49 -20.93 -3.90
C PHE A 129 -13.11 -21.50 -5.28
N THR A 130 -12.97 -22.84 -5.43
CA THR A 130 -12.87 -23.47 -6.74
C THR A 130 -14.25 -23.65 -7.38
N TYR A 131 -15.32 -23.58 -6.59
CA TYR A 131 -16.70 -23.84 -6.99
C TYR A 131 -17.43 -22.54 -7.37
N PRO A 132 -17.89 -22.36 -8.62
CA PRO A 132 -18.51 -21.12 -9.10
C PRO A 132 -19.71 -20.63 -8.25
N LYS A 133 -20.50 -21.55 -7.70
CA LYS A 133 -21.62 -21.21 -6.83
C LYS A 133 -21.15 -20.57 -5.51
N ALA A 134 -20.05 -21.09 -4.94
CA ALA A 134 -19.44 -20.50 -3.74
C ALA A 134 -18.89 -19.09 -4.02
N ASN A 135 -18.24 -18.90 -5.17
CA ASN A 135 -17.78 -17.58 -5.57
C ASN A 135 -18.94 -16.57 -5.69
N LYS A 136 -20.04 -16.96 -6.32
CA LYS A 136 -21.20 -16.09 -6.46
C LYS A 136 -21.86 -15.75 -5.13
N TRP A 137 -21.96 -16.73 -4.25
CA TRP A 137 -22.47 -16.56 -2.89
C TRP A 137 -21.56 -15.59 -2.10
N TRP A 138 -20.24 -15.77 -2.13
CA TRP A 138 -19.28 -14.90 -1.46
C TRP A 138 -19.36 -13.46 -1.96
N GLN A 139 -19.42 -13.26 -3.28
CA GLN A 139 -19.59 -11.94 -3.90
C GLN A 139 -20.81 -11.20 -3.37
N ASN A 140 -21.93 -11.89 -3.18
CA ASN A 140 -23.19 -11.29 -2.72
C ASN A 140 -23.13 -10.78 -1.27
N LEU A 141 -22.26 -11.35 -0.41
CA LEU A 141 -22.08 -10.90 0.98
C LEU A 141 -21.52 -9.48 1.07
N TYR A 142 -20.78 -9.02 0.07
CA TYR A 142 -20.22 -7.67 0.04
C TYR A 142 -21.26 -6.56 -0.11
N LYS A 143 -22.48 -6.86 -0.57
CA LYS A 143 -23.50 -5.84 -0.82
C LYS A 143 -23.83 -5.04 0.44
N ASP A 144 -24.26 -5.70 1.49
CA ASP A 144 -24.68 -5.05 2.74
C ASP A 144 -23.48 -4.54 3.55
N PHE A 145 -22.34 -5.23 3.44
CA PHE A 145 -21.09 -4.82 4.07
C PHE A 145 -20.58 -3.48 3.51
N LEU A 146 -20.50 -3.34 2.20
CA LEU A 146 -20.08 -2.09 1.55
C LEU A 146 -21.10 -0.96 1.70
N ALA A 147 -22.39 -1.28 1.90
CA ALA A 147 -23.42 -0.29 2.19
C ALA A 147 -23.19 0.46 3.52
N GLN A 148 -22.31 -0.08 4.39
CA GLN A 148 -21.87 0.60 5.61
C GLN A 148 -20.82 1.70 5.35
N GLY A 149 -20.39 1.91 4.11
CA GLY A 149 -19.41 2.94 3.77
C GLY A 149 -17.95 2.48 3.79
N VAL A 150 -17.71 1.17 3.90
CA VAL A 150 -16.35 0.56 3.86
C VAL A 150 -15.66 0.88 2.54
N ASP A 151 -14.40 1.36 2.57
CA ASP A 151 -13.66 1.73 1.35
C ASP A 151 -12.77 0.60 0.84
N GLY A 152 -12.01 -0.04 1.72
CA GLY A 152 -11.10 -1.14 1.41
C GLY A 152 -11.43 -2.41 2.19
N VAL A 153 -10.93 -3.53 1.72
CA VAL A 153 -11.09 -4.84 2.35
C VAL A 153 -9.73 -5.46 2.64
N TRP A 154 -9.60 -6.08 3.78
CA TRP A 154 -8.43 -6.85 4.16
C TRP A 154 -8.82 -8.32 4.30
N ASN A 155 -8.33 -9.18 3.39
CA ASN A 155 -8.50 -10.62 3.49
C ASN A 155 -7.31 -11.19 4.25
N ASP A 156 -7.54 -11.57 5.50
CA ASP A 156 -6.54 -12.13 6.41
C ASP A 156 -6.76 -13.63 6.65
N VAL A 157 -5.82 -14.29 7.25
CA VAL A 157 -5.76 -15.73 7.59
C VAL A 157 -6.24 -16.68 6.49
N ASN A 158 -6.06 -16.25 5.25
CA ASN A 158 -6.62 -16.89 4.05
C ASN A 158 -5.69 -17.90 3.34
N GLU A 159 -4.75 -18.50 4.08
CA GLU A 159 -3.96 -19.67 3.66
C GLU A 159 -4.82 -20.92 3.40
N PRO A 160 -5.90 -21.28 4.11
CA PRO A 160 -6.45 -20.74 5.36
C PRO A 160 -5.74 -21.28 6.60
N GLN A 161 -5.66 -20.43 7.64
CA GLN A 161 -5.12 -20.85 8.92
C GLN A 161 -6.16 -21.66 9.70
N ILE A 162 -5.76 -22.84 10.19
CA ILE A 162 -6.58 -23.76 11.00
C ILE A 162 -5.79 -24.13 12.25
N ASN A 163 -6.31 -23.83 13.44
CA ASN A 163 -5.55 -23.93 14.68
C ASN A 163 -5.39 -25.38 15.20
N ASP A 164 -6.36 -26.25 14.93
CA ASP A 164 -6.46 -27.63 15.45
C ASP A 164 -5.88 -28.69 14.51
N THR A 165 -5.22 -28.30 13.42
CA THR A 165 -4.54 -29.22 12.49
C THR A 165 -3.02 -29.20 12.66
N PRO A 166 -2.31 -30.32 12.39
CA PRO A 166 -0.85 -30.40 12.54
C PRO A 166 -0.10 -29.33 11.68
N ASN A 167 -0.54 -29.12 10.45
CA ASN A 167 0.09 -28.20 9.50
C ASN A 167 -0.48 -26.77 9.58
N LYS A 168 -1.34 -26.49 10.56
CA LYS A 168 -2.01 -25.19 10.74
C LYS A 168 -2.79 -24.70 9.51
N THR A 169 -3.23 -25.63 8.67
CA THR A 169 -4.08 -25.40 7.50
C THR A 169 -5.05 -26.56 7.30
N MET A 170 -5.89 -26.52 6.26
CA MET A 170 -6.81 -27.63 5.94
C MET A 170 -6.07 -28.94 5.71
N PRO A 171 -6.66 -30.09 6.09
CA PRO A 171 -6.17 -31.40 5.68
C PRO A 171 -5.95 -31.51 4.16
N GLU A 172 -4.82 -32.09 3.78
CA GLU A 172 -4.39 -32.18 2.38
C GLU A 172 -5.38 -32.97 1.48
N ASP A 173 -6.15 -33.88 2.06
CA ASP A 173 -7.12 -34.72 1.38
C ASP A 173 -8.54 -34.15 1.35
N ASN A 174 -8.78 -32.96 1.92
CA ASN A 174 -10.04 -32.25 1.76
C ASN A 174 -10.35 -32.04 0.27
N ILE A 175 -11.62 -32.08 -0.08
CA ILE A 175 -12.07 -32.06 -1.48
C ILE A 175 -12.57 -30.66 -1.84
N HIS A 176 -12.01 -30.14 -2.90
CA HIS A 176 -12.49 -29.00 -3.64
C HIS A 176 -13.22 -29.49 -4.90
N ARG A 177 -14.47 -29.04 -5.08
CA ARG A 177 -15.35 -29.56 -6.14
C ARG A 177 -15.00 -29.09 -7.54
N GLY A 178 -14.27 -27.97 -7.62
CA GLY A 178 -13.95 -27.39 -8.90
C GLY A 178 -15.18 -26.80 -9.61
N GLY A 179 -15.02 -26.53 -10.89
CA GLY A 179 -16.05 -25.99 -11.78
C GLY A 179 -15.50 -24.88 -12.68
N GLY A 180 -16.21 -24.58 -13.76
CA GLY A 180 -15.67 -23.67 -14.77
C GLY A 180 -14.38 -24.24 -15.39
N ASN A 181 -13.27 -23.55 -15.20
CA ASN A 181 -11.96 -23.97 -15.70
C ASN A 181 -11.07 -24.67 -14.64
N LEU A 182 -11.59 -24.91 -13.45
CA LEU A 182 -10.85 -25.57 -12.38
C LEU A 182 -11.34 -27.01 -12.19
N PRO A 183 -10.47 -28.04 -12.25
CA PRO A 183 -10.87 -29.42 -11.99
C PRO A 183 -11.26 -29.60 -10.52
N ALA A 184 -12.05 -30.64 -10.22
CA ALA A 184 -12.17 -31.12 -8.84
C ALA A 184 -10.83 -31.71 -8.38
N GLY A 185 -10.48 -31.51 -7.10
CA GLY A 185 -9.19 -31.96 -6.58
C GLY A 185 -9.08 -31.87 -5.08
N LYS A 186 -7.96 -32.37 -4.56
CA LYS A 186 -7.63 -32.31 -3.14
C LYS A 186 -7.06 -30.96 -2.72
N HIS A 187 -7.17 -30.62 -1.42
CA HIS A 187 -6.64 -29.36 -0.90
C HIS A 187 -5.14 -29.17 -1.19
N ILE A 188 -4.33 -30.21 -1.12
CA ILE A 188 -2.90 -30.12 -1.49
C ILE A 188 -2.65 -29.52 -2.87
N GLN A 189 -3.58 -29.67 -3.81
CA GLN A 189 -3.49 -29.07 -5.15
C GLN A 189 -3.91 -27.58 -5.16
N TYR A 190 -4.73 -27.18 -4.20
CA TYR A 190 -5.34 -25.83 -4.12
C TYR A 190 -4.81 -24.97 -2.97
N HIS A 191 -4.04 -25.52 -2.03
CA HIS A 191 -3.56 -24.81 -0.87
C HIS A 191 -2.93 -23.45 -1.23
N ASN A 192 -1.93 -23.43 -2.10
CA ASN A 192 -1.22 -22.21 -2.44
C ASN A 192 -2.05 -21.18 -3.22
N VAL A 193 -3.20 -21.57 -3.75
CA VAL A 193 -4.09 -20.69 -4.52
C VAL A 193 -5.44 -20.44 -3.85
N TYR A 194 -5.67 -20.99 -2.66
CA TYR A 194 -6.92 -20.78 -1.93
C TYR A 194 -7.15 -19.28 -1.64
N GLY A 195 -6.16 -18.61 -1.06
CA GLY A 195 -6.21 -17.17 -0.79
C GLY A 195 -6.34 -16.34 -2.07
N PHE A 196 -5.63 -16.72 -3.13
CA PHE A 196 -5.76 -16.10 -4.45
C PHE A 196 -7.21 -16.18 -5.00
N LEU A 197 -7.87 -17.34 -4.89
CA LEU A 197 -9.25 -17.53 -5.35
C LEU A 197 -10.24 -16.74 -4.49
N MET A 198 -10.03 -16.69 -3.17
CA MET A 198 -10.81 -15.83 -2.27
C MET A 198 -10.72 -14.37 -2.67
N VAL A 199 -9.51 -13.85 -2.86
CA VAL A 199 -9.29 -12.43 -3.22
C VAL A 199 -9.91 -12.08 -4.56
N LYS A 200 -9.79 -12.99 -5.55
CA LYS A 200 -10.46 -12.82 -6.84
C LYS A 200 -11.96 -12.69 -6.65
N SER A 201 -12.57 -13.57 -5.85
CA SER A 201 -14.00 -13.55 -5.57
C SER A 201 -14.42 -12.29 -4.80
N SER A 202 -13.61 -11.86 -3.80
CA SER A 202 -13.82 -10.60 -3.07
C SER A 202 -13.81 -9.39 -4.01
N ARG A 203 -12.81 -9.30 -4.89
CA ARG A 203 -12.73 -8.21 -5.87
C ARG A 203 -13.92 -8.17 -6.82
N GLU A 204 -14.34 -9.31 -7.34
CA GLU A 204 -15.51 -9.41 -8.22
C GLU A 204 -16.79 -8.98 -7.50
N GLY A 205 -16.95 -9.32 -6.21
CA GLY A 205 -18.05 -8.87 -5.36
C GLY A 205 -18.05 -7.35 -5.15
N ILE A 206 -16.91 -6.78 -4.79
CA ILE A 206 -16.77 -5.33 -4.62
C ILE A 206 -17.08 -4.58 -5.92
N MET A 207 -16.54 -5.04 -7.05
CA MET A 207 -16.80 -4.43 -8.35
C MET A 207 -18.25 -4.56 -8.81
N ALA A 208 -18.94 -5.65 -8.43
CA ALA A 208 -20.36 -5.81 -8.73
C ALA A 208 -21.24 -4.80 -7.93
N VAL A 209 -20.82 -4.44 -6.72
CA VAL A 209 -21.55 -3.47 -5.86
C VAL A 209 -21.17 -2.03 -6.20
N ARG A 210 -19.91 -1.76 -6.51
CA ARG A 210 -19.36 -0.41 -6.79
C ARG A 210 -18.56 -0.41 -8.08
N PRO A 211 -19.20 -0.59 -9.24
CA PRO A 211 -18.53 -0.69 -10.53
C PRO A 211 -17.80 0.61 -10.93
N GLU A 212 -18.15 1.74 -10.34
CA GLU A 212 -17.57 3.05 -10.60
C GLU A 212 -16.25 3.30 -9.87
N LYS A 213 -15.92 2.51 -8.83
CA LYS A 213 -14.73 2.70 -7.99
C LYS A 213 -13.65 1.66 -8.25
N ARG A 214 -12.39 2.02 -7.99
CA ARG A 214 -11.26 1.09 -7.96
C ARG A 214 -11.28 0.34 -6.63
N PRO A 215 -11.43 -0.99 -6.62
CA PRO A 215 -11.35 -1.74 -5.36
C PRO A 215 -9.92 -1.73 -4.82
N PHE A 216 -9.79 -1.56 -3.50
CA PHE A 216 -8.55 -1.81 -2.79
C PHE A 216 -8.74 -3.01 -1.85
N ILE A 217 -7.91 -4.02 -2.03
CA ILE A 217 -7.87 -5.23 -1.20
C ILE A 217 -6.43 -5.46 -0.80
N LEU A 218 -6.21 -5.77 0.48
CA LEU A 218 -4.96 -6.32 0.99
C LEU A 218 -5.16 -7.80 1.32
N THR A 219 -4.20 -8.66 1.00
CA THR A 219 -4.28 -10.10 1.29
C THR A 219 -3.00 -10.62 1.91
N ARG A 220 -3.13 -11.51 2.91
CA ARG A 220 -1.98 -12.20 3.53
C ARG A 220 -1.47 -13.32 2.64
N SER A 221 -2.34 -14.26 2.30
CA SER A 221 -1.99 -15.31 1.36
C SER A 221 -2.17 -14.85 -0.07
N ASN A 222 -1.11 -14.96 -0.85
CA ASN A 222 -1.10 -14.54 -2.26
C ASN A 222 -0.31 -15.54 -3.11
N PHE A 223 -0.46 -15.44 -4.42
CA PHE A 223 0.24 -16.26 -5.40
C PHE A 223 0.54 -15.45 -6.66
N LEU A 224 1.45 -15.95 -7.52
CA LEU A 224 1.75 -15.32 -8.79
C LEU A 224 0.48 -15.08 -9.61
N GLY A 225 0.27 -13.85 -10.02
CA GLY A 225 -0.96 -13.41 -10.69
C GLY A 225 -1.99 -12.76 -9.75
N GLY A 226 -1.82 -12.86 -8.43
CA GLY A 226 -2.71 -12.26 -7.43
C GLY A 226 -2.67 -10.73 -7.43
N GLN A 227 -1.57 -10.13 -7.89
CA GLN A 227 -1.47 -8.67 -8.07
C GLN A 227 -2.60 -8.08 -8.92
N ARG A 228 -3.23 -8.89 -9.77
CA ARG A 228 -4.41 -8.46 -10.56
C ARG A 228 -5.64 -8.16 -9.68
N TYR A 229 -5.64 -8.66 -8.46
CA TYR A 229 -6.79 -8.64 -7.57
C TYR A 229 -6.54 -7.89 -6.26
N ALA A 230 -5.34 -7.95 -5.69
CA ALA A 230 -5.01 -7.35 -4.41
C ALA A 230 -3.57 -6.88 -4.30
N ALA A 231 -3.32 -5.99 -3.34
CA ALA A 231 -2.02 -5.74 -2.73
C ALA A 231 -1.70 -6.81 -1.69
N THR A 232 -0.44 -6.87 -1.23
CA THR A 232 -0.01 -7.80 -0.18
C THR A 232 0.93 -7.12 0.82
N TRP A 233 1.16 -7.75 1.96
CA TRP A 233 2.20 -7.33 2.90
C TRP A 233 3.01 -8.55 3.35
N THR A 234 4.05 -8.35 4.14
CA THR A 234 4.95 -9.43 4.55
C THR A 234 4.43 -10.29 5.69
N GLY A 235 3.18 -10.09 6.12
CA GLY A 235 2.56 -10.83 7.22
C GLY A 235 2.99 -10.34 8.61
N ASP A 236 2.86 -11.20 9.62
CA ASP A 236 3.02 -10.90 11.04
C ASP A 236 4.49 -10.84 11.45
N ASN A 237 5.15 -9.76 11.11
CA ASN A 237 6.55 -9.52 11.44
C ASN A 237 6.75 -9.13 12.92
N GLY A 238 7.93 -9.41 13.47
CA GLY A 238 8.27 -9.06 14.85
C GLY A 238 8.90 -7.67 14.97
N SER A 239 8.69 -7.02 16.12
CA SER A 239 9.38 -5.79 16.51
C SER A 239 10.82 -6.11 16.94
N CYS A 240 11.70 -6.36 15.96
CA CYS A 240 13.11 -6.61 16.17
C CYS A 240 13.94 -6.16 14.96
N TRP A 241 15.22 -5.92 15.18
CA TRP A 241 16.15 -5.42 14.17
C TRP A 241 16.30 -6.36 12.97
N ASP A 242 16.25 -7.69 13.19
CA ASP A 242 16.37 -8.68 12.12
C ASP A 242 15.18 -8.56 11.16
N HIS A 243 13.95 -8.42 11.68
CA HIS A 243 12.76 -8.25 10.84
C HIS A 243 12.70 -6.87 10.19
N LEU A 244 13.20 -5.81 10.87
CA LEU A 244 13.37 -4.49 10.27
C LEU A 244 14.26 -4.59 9.03
N LYS A 245 15.46 -5.19 9.16
CA LYS A 245 16.40 -5.35 8.04
C LYS A 245 15.84 -6.24 6.94
N MET A 246 15.28 -7.40 7.31
CA MET A 246 14.69 -8.36 6.37
C MET A 246 13.52 -7.76 5.55
N SER A 247 12.84 -6.75 6.08
CA SER A 247 11.69 -6.12 5.41
C SER A 247 12.04 -5.47 4.07
N VAL A 248 13.30 -5.01 3.90
CA VAL A 248 13.80 -4.45 2.62
C VAL A 248 13.88 -5.53 1.54
N PRO A 249 14.69 -6.62 1.68
CA PRO A 249 14.79 -7.64 0.64
C PRO A 249 13.47 -8.39 0.42
N MET A 250 12.61 -8.56 1.43
CA MET A 250 11.29 -9.15 1.25
C MET A 250 10.40 -8.28 0.35
N SER A 251 10.34 -6.96 0.59
CA SER A 251 9.56 -6.03 -0.25
C SER A 251 10.11 -5.95 -1.68
N LEU A 252 11.44 -5.94 -1.84
CA LEU A 252 12.09 -5.99 -3.15
C LEU A 252 11.73 -7.28 -3.91
N THR A 253 11.79 -8.44 -3.24
CA THR A 253 11.47 -9.74 -3.83
C THR A 253 10.00 -9.85 -4.23
N LEU A 254 9.08 -9.31 -3.42
CA LEU A 254 7.65 -9.20 -3.78
C LEU A 254 7.47 -8.34 -5.03
N GLY A 255 8.14 -7.19 -5.10
CA GLY A 255 8.12 -6.34 -6.29
C GLY A 255 8.61 -7.05 -7.54
N LEU A 256 9.75 -7.76 -7.47
CA LEU A 256 10.30 -8.58 -8.55
C LEU A 256 9.38 -9.74 -8.94
N SER A 257 8.57 -10.23 -8.01
CA SER A 257 7.55 -11.26 -8.25
C SER A 257 6.24 -10.71 -8.81
N GLY A 258 6.20 -9.42 -9.18
CA GLY A 258 5.03 -8.77 -9.79
C GLY A 258 4.03 -8.22 -8.79
N GLN A 259 4.38 -8.09 -7.50
CA GLN A 259 3.57 -7.49 -6.42
C GLN A 259 4.06 -6.05 -6.14
N PRO A 260 3.70 -5.06 -6.97
CA PRO A 260 4.28 -3.71 -6.90
C PRO A 260 3.85 -2.93 -5.66
N ILE A 261 2.71 -3.30 -5.06
CA ILE A 261 2.18 -2.70 -3.83
C ILE A 261 2.37 -3.71 -2.70
N SER A 262 3.47 -3.54 -1.99
CA SER A 262 3.85 -4.36 -0.84
C SER A 262 4.65 -3.55 0.18
N GLY A 263 4.75 -4.06 1.40
CA GLY A 263 5.52 -3.49 2.51
C GLY A 263 5.38 -4.34 3.75
N ALA A 264 6.20 -4.07 4.76
CA ALA A 264 6.11 -4.69 6.07
C ALA A 264 5.33 -3.79 7.04
N ASP A 265 4.76 -4.37 8.08
CA ASP A 265 4.17 -3.60 9.16
C ASP A 265 5.24 -2.77 9.86
N ILE A 266 5.12 -1.44 9.78
CA ILE A 266 6.10 -0.48 10.31
C ILE A 266 6.08 -0.54 11.84
N GLY A 267 7.26 -0.78 12.41
CA GLY A 267 7.43 -1.00 13.84
C GLY A 267 7.29 -2.45 14.28
N GLY A 268 6.89 -3.35 13.37
CA GLY A 268 6.63 -4.77 13.63
C GLY A 268 5.25 -5.01 14.23
N PHE A 269 4.60 -6.10 13.85
CA PHE A 269 3.30 -6.50 14.38
C PHE A 269 3.43 -7.14 15.77
N LEU A 270 4.21 -8.24 15.87
CA LEU A 270 4.45 -8.96 17.13
C LEU A 270 5.45 -8.24 18.02
N PHE A 271 5.36 -8.45 19.30
CA PHE A 271 6.25 -7.96 20.36
C PHE A 271 6.19 -6.44 20.54
N ASN A 272 6.92 -5.95 21.54
CA ASN A 272 7.03 -4.53 21.84
C ASN A 272 8.21 -3.91 21.07
N ALA A 273 7.96 -2.81 20.40
CA ALA A 273 9.01 -1.98 19.83
C ALA A 273 9.55 -1.00 20.88
N ASP A 274 10.83 -0.67 20.81
CA ASP A 274 11.38 0.51 21.46
C ASP A 274 11.38 1.72 20.51
N ALA A 275 11.74 2.88 21.03
CA ALA A 275 11.75 4.14 20.31
C ALA A 275 12.74 4.12 19.13
N ASP A 276 13.93 3.55 19.33
CA ASP A 276 14.97 3.51 18.30
C ASP A 276 14.59 2.59 17.13
N LEU A 277 14.03 1.42 17.43
CA LEU A 277 13.53 0.48 16.42
C LEU A 277 12.40 1.12 15.60
N PHE A 278 11.42 1.71 16.28
CA PHE A 278 10.28 2.33 15.60
C PHE A 278 10.71 3.52 14.76
N GLY A 279 11.55 4.41 15.31
CA GLY A 279 12.09 5.58 14.62
C GLY A 279 12.84 5.19 13.34
N ASN A 280 13.74 4.20 13.42
CA ASN A 280 14.44 3.68 12.26
C ASN A 280 13.47 3.07 11.23
N TRP A 281 12.45 2.33 11.69
CA TRP A 281 11.51 1.68 10.77
C TRP A 281 10.62 2.68 10.02
N ILE A 282 10.04 3.67 10.73
CA ILE A 282 9.21 4.69 10.07
C ILE A 282 10.02 5.57 9.13
N GLY A 283 11.29 5.85 9.45
CA GLY A 283 12.18 6.73 8.67
C GLY A 283 12.43 6.24 7.24
N PHE A 284 12.43 4.91 7.01
CA PHE A 284 12.51 4.35 5.66
C PHE A 284 11.23 3.62 5.22
N GLY A 285 10.45 3.08 6.15
CA GLY A 285 9.18 2.41 5.85
C GLY A 285 8.14 3.34 5.22
N ALA A 286 8.27 4.65 5.42
CA ALA A 286 7.50 5.65 4.69
C ALA A 286 7.71 5.60 3.16
N PHE A 287 8.75 4.91 2.68
CA PHE A 287 9.01 4.69 1.24
C PHE A 287 8.49 3.34 0.72
N TYR A 288 7.96 2.47 1.57
CA TYR A 288 7.29 1.26 1.06
C TYR A 288 6.15 1.63 0.11
N PRO A 289 5.96 0.90 -0.99
CA PRO A 289 4.79 1.09 -1.84
C PRO A 289 3.47 0.99 -1.07
N PHE A 290 3.37 0.02 -0.15
CA PHE A 290 2.31 -0.05 0.86
C PHE A 290 2.90 0.28 2.24
N ALA A 291 2.51 1.41 2.82
CA ALA A 291 3.03 1.89 4.10
C ALA A 291 1.94 1.86 5.18
N ARG A 292 2.06 0.91 6.10
CA ARG A 292 1.10 0.72 7.20
C ARG A 292 1.82 0.50 8.52
N GLY A 293 1.46 1.29 9.56
CA GLY A 293 1.74 0.95 10.95
C GLY A 293 0.70 -0.06 11.45
N HIS A 294 1.15 -1.15 12.10
CA HIS A 294 0.26 -2.15 12.68
C HIS A 294 0.85 -2.75 13.94
N ALA A 295 0.01 -3.19 14.90
CA ALA A 295 0.43 -3.74 16.18
C ALA A 295 -0.51 -4.84 16.65
N CYS A 296 0.05 -5.90 17.23
CA CYS A 296 -0.68 -7.03 17.81
C CYS A 296 -1.37 -6.66 19.13
N ALA A 297 -2.43 -7.37 19.47
CA ALA A 297 -3.04 -7.34 20.79
C ALA A 297 -2.00 -7.64 21.89
N GLY A 298 -2.09 -6.93 23.02
CA GLY A 298 -1.18 -7.11 24.15
C GLY A 298 0.23 -6.51 23.96
N THR A 299 0.54 -5.89 22.80
CA THR A 299 1.78 -5.16 22.58
C THR A 299 1.62 -3.67 22.82
N ASN A 300 2.75 -2.93 22.91
CA ASN A 300 2.71 -1.49 23.06
C ASN A 300 2.10 -0.79 21.83
N ASN A 301 1.66 0.43 22.04
CA ASN A 301 1.14 1.27 20.97
C ASN A 301 2.25 1.62 19.97
N LYS A 302 1.92 1.62 18.68
CA LYS A 302 2.84 1.91 17.58
C LYS A 302 2.29 2.99 16.62
N GLU A 303 1.46 3.86 17.15
CA GLU A 303 1.12 5.09 16.46
C GLU A 303 2.34 6.04 16.48
N PRO A 304 2.48 6.92 15.50
CA PRO A 304 3.63 7.84 15.37
C PRO A 304 4.00 8.63 16.63
N TRP A 305 3.06 8.85 17.53
CA TRP A 305 3.23 9.61 18.78
C TRP A 305 3.46 8.75 20.02
N ALA A 306 3.46 7.44 19.90
CA ALA A 306 3.46 6.54 21.07
C ALA A 306 4.80 6.47 21.82
N PHE A 307 5.89 6.88 21.17
CA PHE A 307 7.27 6.77 21.68
C PHE A 307 7.87 8.12 22.13
N GLY A 308 7.05 9.13 22.35
CA GLY A 308 7.48 10.45 22.78
C GLY A 308 7.75 11.43 21.64
N LYS A 309 8.10 12.66 22.01
CA LYS A 309 8.16 13.80 21.08
C LYS A 309 9.19 13.64 19.97
N GLU A 310 10.36 13.08 20.25
CA GLU A 310 11.42 12.87 19.26
C GLU A 310 10.93 11.97 18.13
N ILE A 311 10.31 10.84 18.48
CA ILE A 311 9.80 9.87 17.49
C ILE A 311 8.54 10.41 16.78
N GLU A 312 7.70 11.19 17.47
CA GLU A 312 6.58 11.87 16.84
C GLU A 312 7.05 12.82 15.73
N ASP A 313 8.11 13.59 15.99
CA ASP A 313 8.67 14.54 15.02
C ASP A 313 9.36 13.81 13.86
N ALA A 314 10.16 12.78 14.15
CA ALA A 314 10.76 11.93 13.14
C ALA A 314 9.69 11.26 12.26
N SER A 315 8.61 10.76 12.84
CA SER A 315 7.49 10.17 12.11
C SER A 315 6.78 11.18 11.21
N ARG A 316 6.56 12.41 11.71
CA ARG A 316 5.97 13.48 10.91
C ARG A 316 6.82 13.80 9.70
N ILE A 317 8.13 13.98 9.90
CA ILE A 317 9.10 14.22 8.81
C ILE A 317 9.03 13.09 7.77
N ALA A 318 9.10 11.83 8.21
CA ALA A 318 9.06 10.67 7.31
C ALA A 318 7.77 10.63 6.47
N LEU A 319 6.61 10.88 7.10
CA LEU A 319 5.33 10.85 6.43
C LEU A 319 5.10 12.09 5.55
N GLU A 320 5.55 13.27 5.95
CA GLU A 320 5.52 14.46 5.08
C GLU A 320 6.35 14.25 3.81
N ARG A 321 7.53 13.60 3.90
CA ARG A 321 8.35 13.22 2.73
C ARG A 321 7.57 12.30 1.78
N ARG A 322 6.85 11.29 2.33
CA ARG A 322 5.99 10.42 1.53
C ARG A 322 4.92 11.21 0.78
N TYR A 323 4.24 12.12 1.47
CA TYR A 323 3.13 12.88 0.87
C TYR A 323 3.60 13.90 -0.16
N ILE A 324 4.76 14.49 0.02
CA ILE A 324 5.42 15.30 -1.02
C ILE A 324 5.73 14.46 -2.26
N LEU A 325 6.14 13.20 -2.10
CA LEU A 325 6.48 12.28 -3.18
C LEU A 325 5.26 11.57 -3.80
N LEU A 326 4.03 11.78 -3.31
CA LEU A 326 2.85 11.10 -3.85
C LEU A 326 2.66 11.25 -5.37
N PRO A 327 2.91 12.40 -6.01
CA PRO A 327 2.84 12.50 -7.47
C PRO A 327 3.82 11.55 -8.17
N TYR A 328 5.01 11.37 -7.62
CA TYR A 328 5.99 10.42 -8.13
C TYR A 328 5.55 8.97 -7.89
N PHE A 329 5.13 8.61 -6.67
CA PHE A 329 4.59 7.28 -6.36
C PHE A 329 3.39 6.92 -7.27
N TYR A 330 2.50 7.87 -7.52
CA TYR A 330 1.34 7.63 -8.38
C TYR A 330 1.73 7.46 -9.85
N THR A 331 2.77 8.16 -10.31
CA THR A 331 3.37 7.95 -11.63
C THR A 331 3.99 6.56 -11.75
N LEU A 332 4.74 6.10 -10.72
CA LEU A 332 5.30 4.76 -10.68
C LEU A 332 4.20 3.67 -10.57
N MET A 333 3.08 3.96 -9.89
CA MET A 333 1.94 3.05 -9.89
C MET A 333 1.31 2.90 -11.28
N HIS A 334 1.22 4.00 -12.05
CA HIS A 334 0.80 3.95 -13.43
C HIS A 334 1.77 3.12 -14.27
N GLU A 335 3.08 3.30 -14.12
CA GLU A 335 4.11 2.48 -14.77
C GLU A 335 3.93 0.99 -14.42
N ALA A 336 3.80 0.65 -13.14
CA ALA A 336 3.56 -0.72 -12.68
C ALA A 336 2.28 -1.32 -13.28
N SER A 337 1.24 -0.52 -13.46
CA SER A 337 -0.03 -0.97 -14.07
C SER A 337 0.05 -1.22 -15.57
N THR A 338 0.99 -0.59 -16.26
CA THR A 338 1.15 -0.68 -17.72
C THR A 338 2.18 -1.73 -18.13
N ASN A 339 3.35 -1.73 -17.53
CA ASN A 339 4.48 -2.60 -17.93
C ASN A 339 4.93 -3.57 -16.83
N GLY A 340 4.43 -3.45 -15.59
CA GLY A 340 4.75 -4.34 -14.48
C GLY A 340 6.04 -4.00 -13.74
N MET A 341 6.67 -2.87 -14.02
CA MET A 341 7.87 -2.45 -13.27
C MET A 341 7.54 -2.22 -11.80
N PRO A 342 8.35 -2.75 -10.86
CA PRO A 342 8.12 -2.51 -9.44
C PRO A 342 8.35 -1.04 -9.06
N ILE A 343 7.62 -0.55 -8.06
CA ILE A 343 7.81 0.81 -7.53
C ILE A 343 9.11 0.87 -6.71
N MET A 344 9.29 -0.07 -5.78
CA MET A 344 10.51 -0.26 -5.01
C MET A 344 11.42 -1.25 -5.76
N ARG A 345 12.64 -0.81 -6.10
CA ARG A 345 13.55 -1.53 -7.01
C ARG A 345 14.89 -1.82 -6.32
N PRO A 346 15.50 -3.01 -6.56
CA PRO A 346 16.87 -3.25 -6.16
C PRO A 346 17.83 -2.26 -6.82
N VAL A 347 18.91 -1.90 -6.12
CA VAL A 347 19.89 -0.93 -6.66
C VAL A 347 20.54 -1.37 -7.96
N PHE A 348 20.62 -2.68 -8.25
CA PHE A 348 21.18 -3.19 -9.50
C PHE A 348 20.32 -2.83 -10.75
N PHE A 349 19.11 -2.32 -10.58
CA PHE A 349 18.31 -1.77 -11.70
C PHE A 349 18.98 -0.54 -12.32
N SER A 350 19.78 0.20 -11.54
CA SER A 350 20.53 1.37 -12.05
C SER A 350 21.67 0.98 -12.97
N ASP A 351 22.33 -0.15 -12.72
CA ASP A 351 23.38 -0.77 -13.57
C ASP A 351 23.37 -2.30 -13.42
N PRO A 352 22.61 -3.03 -14.25
CA PRO A 352 22.52 -4.50 -14.17
C PRO A 352 23.85 -5.22 -14.46
N LYS A 353 24.85 -4.52 -15.02
CA LYS A 353 26.17 -5.09 -15.32
C LYS A 353 27.13 -5.00 -14.13
N ASP A 354 26.86 -4.12 -13.18
CA ASP A 354 27.67 -4.02 -11.96
C ASP A 354 27.30 -5.12 -10.97
N LEU A 355 28.13 -6.16 -10.92
CA LEU A 355 27.88 -7.33 -10.07
C LEU A 355 27.91 -7.02 -8.58
N SER A 356 28.60 -5.93 -8.18
CA SER A 356 28.69 -5.53 -6.76
C SER A 356 27.35 -5.08 -6.19
N LEU A 357 26.39 -4.66 -7.05
CA LEU A 357 25.08 -4.20 -6.64
C LEU A 357 24.06 -5.34 -6.42
N ARG A 358 24.37 -6.57 -6.86
CA ARG A 358 23.41 -7.68 -6.85
C ARG A 358 23.08 -8.21 -5.46
N ALA A 359 24.01 -8.08 -4.53
CA ALA A 359 23.87 -8.54 -3.15
C ALA A 359 23.45 -7.41 -2.18
N GLU A 360 23.08 -6.24 -2.71
CA GLU A 360 22.64 -5.12 -1.88
C GLU A 360 21.20 -5.35 -1.38
N GLU A 361 21.04 -5.38 -0.06
CA GLU A 361 19.76 -5.66 0.62
C GLU A 361 19.35 -4.56 1.61
N GLU A 362 20.16 -3.52 1.81
CA GLU A 362 19.85 -2.43 2.73
C GLU A 362 19.38 -1.17 2.00
N ALA A 363 20.07 -0.77 0.92
CA ALA A 363 19.66 0.35 0.08
C ALA A 363 18.76 -0.10 -1.08
N PHE A 364 17.89 0.80 -1.53
CA PHE A 364 16.96 0.50 -2.62
C PHE A 364 16.61 1.76 -3.42
N LEU A 365 16.01 1.56 -4.58
CA LEU A 365 15.48 2.64 -5.41
C LEU A 365 13.95 2.73 -5.29
N ILE A 366 13.44 3.96 -5.38
CA ILE A 366 12.04 4.23 -5.71
C ILE A 366 12.01 4.74 -7.15
N GLY A 367 11.41 3.94 -8.05
CA GLY A 367 11.60 4.14 -9.48
C GLY A 367 13.06 3.99 -9.89
N ASP A 368 13.47 4.69 -10.94
CA ASP A 368 14.88 4.72 -11.39
C ASP A 368 15.66 5.92 -10.83
N ASP A 369 14.97 6.88 -10.24
CA ASP A 369 15.47 8.23 -10.03
C ASP A 369 15.79 8.57 -8.58
N LEU A 370 15.26 7.82 -7.62
CA LEU A 370 15.40 8.13 -6.19
C LEU A 370 16.01 6.96 -5.43
N LEU A 371 17.24 7.14 -4.93
CA LEU A 371 17.97 6.20 -4.09
C LEU A 371 17.64 6.48 -2.62
N ILE A 372 17.24 5.44 -1.89
CA ILE A 372 16.94 5.46 -0.46
C ILE A 372 18.00 4.63 0.28
N ILE A 373 18.62 5.24 1.28
CA ILE A 373 19.60 4.60 2.14
C ILE A 373 19.08 4.69 3.58
N PRO A 374 18.51 3.60 4.13
CA PRO A 374 18.02 3.59 5.51
C PRO A 374 19.08 3.99 6.53
N ALA A 375 18.68 4.60 7.64
CA ALA A 375 19.62 5.08 8.65
C ALA A 375 20.44 3.93 9.30
N PHE A 376 19.91 2.72 9.33
CA PHE A 376 20.60 1.53 9.83
C PHE A 376 21.64 0.94 8.85
N ALA A 377 21.62 1.35 7.57
CA ALA A 377 22.55 0.82 6.57
C ALA A 377 23.98 1.24 6.89
N SER A 378 24.88 0.26 6.98
CA SER A 378 26.25 0.50 7.45
C SER A 378 27.24 0.75 6.33
N GLN A 379 27.21 -0.05 5.28
CA GLN A 379 28.11 0.04 4.12
C GLN A 379 27.38 -0.45 2.84
N PRO A 380 26.30 0.20 2.44
CA PRO A 380 25.55 -0.27 1.29
C PRO A 380 26.34 -0.12 -0.01
N ALA A 381 26.19 -1.09 -0.90
CA ALA A 381 26.72 -0.98 -2.26
C ALA A 381 25.87 0.03 -3.04
N LEU A 382 26.48 1.15 -3.43
CA LEU A 382 25.78 2.24 -4.09
C LEU A 382 26.10 2.28 -5.59
N PRO A 383 25.09 2.63 -6.43
CA PRO A 383 25.29 2.74 -7.86
C PRO A 383 26.22 3.91 -8.21
N LYS A 384 27.03 3.73 -9.26
CA LYS A 384 27.90 4.75 -9.82
C LYS A 384 27.11 5.85 -10.55
N GLY A 385 27.79 6.94 -10.87
CA GLY A 385 27.22 8.10 -11.57
C GLY A 385 26.89 9.26 -10.64
N ILE A 386 26.11 10.21 -11.14
CA ILE A 386 25.71 11.40 -10.37
C ILE A 386 24.52 11.03 -9.49
N TRP A 387 24.70 11.16 -8.18
CA TRP A 387 23.68 11.03 -7.16
C TRP A 387 23.79 12.17 -6.16
N LYS A 388 22.85 13.11 -6.17
CA LYS A 388 22.89 14.28 -5.28
C LYS A 388 21.95 14.10 -4.11
N GLU A 389 22.39 14.50 -2.93
CA GLU A 389 21.59 14.48 -1.72
C GLU A 389 20.34 15.36 -1.88
N LEU A 390 19.22 14.87 -1.39
CA LEU A 390 17.92 15.49 -1.53
C LEU A 390 17.29 15.70 -0.14
N SER A 391 16.86 16.93 0.13
CA SER A 391 16.02 17.30 1.26
C SER A 391 14.64 17.72 0.74
N LEU A 392 13.57 17.24 1.36
CA LEU A 392 12.19 17.56 1.02
C LEU A 392 11.49 18.36 2.12
N VAL A 393 11.85 18.10 3.36
CA VAL A 393 11.24 18.69 4.56
C VAL A 393 12.35 19.27 5.43
N ASN A 394 12.05 20.38 6.09
CA ASN A 394 13.02 20.99 7.00
C ASN A 394 13.43 20.02 8.11
N GLY A 395 14.74 19.83 8.26
CA GLY A 395 15.32 18.95 9.29
C GLY A 395 15.49 17.49 8.87
N ASP A 396 14.99 17.06 7.71
CA ASP A 396 15.03 15.65 7.28
C ASP A 396 16.43 15.08 7.06
N THR A 397 17.41 15.93 6.76
CA THR A 397 18.83 15.52 6.60
C THR A 397 19.60 15.44 7.93
N ASN A 398 19.06 16.05 9.00
CA ASN A 398 19.70 16.10 10.32
C ASN A 398 19.09 15.14 11.33
N ASP A 399 17.93 14.57 11.03
CA ASP A 399 17.24 13.61 11.90
C ASP A 399 17.89 12.22 11.73
N LYS A 400 18.36 11.65 12.84
CA LYS A 400 19.10 10.38 12.86
C LYS A 400 18.27 9.16 12.40
N TYR A 401 16.96 9.26 12.39
CA TYR A 401 16.04 8.18 12.00
C TYR A 401 15.69 8.20 10.51
N GLN A 402 15.91 9.34 9.84
CA GLN A 402 15.54 9.45 8.43
C GLN A 402 16.49 8.70 7.51
N ALA A 403 15.91 7.96 6.55
CA ALA A 403 16.68 7.46 5.43
C ALA A 403 17.26 8.64 4.62
N LYS A 404 18.51 8.53 4.18
CA LYS A 404 19.10 9.47 3.22
C LYS A 404 18.48 9.26 1.86
N MET A 405 18.16 10.35 1.19
CA MET A 405 17.63 10.35 -0.17
C MET A 405 18.66 10.94 -1.13
N LYS A 406 18.82 10.32 -2.29
CA LYS A 406 19.62 10.89 -3.38
C LYS A 406 18.86 10.82 -4.70
N ILE A 407 18.85 11.94 -5.42
CA ILE A 407 18.30 12.02 -6.77
C ILE A 407 19.37 11.72 -7.81
N ARG A 408 19.00 10.92 -8.82
CA ARG A 408 19.88 10.55 -9.93
C ARG A 408 20.12 11.73 -10.88
N GLY A 409 21.36 11.85 -11.39
CA GLY A 409 21.68 12.76 -12.51
C GLY A 409 20.91 12.36 -13.78
N GLY A 410 20.33 13.33 -14.45
CA GLY A 410 19.46 13.11 -15.60
C GLY A 410 17.96 12.98 -15.28
N SER A 411 17.56 13.19 -14.02
CA SER A 411 16.17 12.96 -13.56
C SER A 411 15.42 14.24 -13.25
N ILE A 412 14.10 14.21 -13.53
CA ILE A 412 13.11 15.18 -13.06
C ILE A 412 12.04 14.41 -12.27
N ILE A 413 11.94 14.67 -10.97
CA ILE A 413 10.96 14.04 -10.08
C ILE A 413 9.82 15.02 -9.79
N PRO A 414 8.56 14.70 -10.16
CA PRO A 414 7.41 15.50 -9.78
C PRO A 414 7.06 15.31 -8.30
N THR A 415 6.86 16.40 -7.58
CA THR A 415 6.48 16.42 -6.18
C THR A 415 5.33 17.39 -5.93
N GLY A 416 4.57 17.14 -4.87
CA GLY A 416 3.50 18.00 -4.40
C GLY A 416 3.91 18.85 -3.20
N LYS A 417 2.91 19.42 -2.54
CA LYS A 417 3.05 20.04 -1.21
C LYS A 417 2.75 19.04 -0.09
N ILE A 418 3.04 19.41 1.15
CA ILE A 418 2.59 18.66 2.33
C ILE A 418 1.07 18.76 2.41
N ILE A 419 0.40 17.61 2.39
CA ILE A 419 -1.04 17.45 2.60
C ILE A 419 -1.26 16.47 3.75
N GLN A 420 -2.42 16.53 4.41
CA GLN A 420 -2.75 15.62 5.50
C GLN A 420 -3.38 14.31 5.03
N ASN A 421 -3.96 14.32 3.84
CA ASN A 421 -4.56 13.17 3.18
C ASN A 421 -4.74 13.45 1.68
N THR A 422 -4.99 12.41 0.89
CA THR A 422 -5.06 12.48 -0.57
C THR A 422 -6.35 13.10 -1.12
N THR A 423 -7.30 13.52 -0.27
CA THR A 423 -8.46 14.31 -0.72
C THR A 423 -8.11 15.79 -0.88
N GLU A 424 -6.98 16.22 -0.32
CA GLU A 424 -6.47 17.58 -0.50
C GLU A 424 -5.74 17.70 -1.83
N SER A 425 -5.73 18.91 -2.39
CA SER A 425 -4.96 19.23 -3.60
C SER A 425 -3.46 19.13 -3.31
N SER A 426 -2.75 18.22 -3.97
CA SER A 426 -1.30 18.05 -3.81
C SER A 426 -0.46 18.79 -4.85
N LEU A 427 -1.03 19.08 -6.03
CA LEU A 427 -0.31 19.67 -7.17
C LEU A 427 -0.40 21.21 -7.26
N ASP A 428 -0.90 21.87 -6.25
CA ASP A 428 -0.94 23.32 -6.20
C ASP A 428 -0.14 23.84 -5.00
N PRO A 429 1.15 24.18 -5.23
CA PRO A 429 1.89 24.12 -6.50
C PRO A 429 2.48 22.72 -6.81
N LEU A 430 2.59 22.36 -8.10
CA LEU A 430 3.47 21.30 -8.57
C LEU A 430 4.93 21.75 -8.42
N THR A 431 5.78 20.88 -7.88
CA THR A 431 7.23 21.12 -7.84
C THR A 431 7.97 20.06 -8.63
N LEU A 432 8.89 20.46 -9.50
CA LEU A 432 9.78 19.58 -10.24
C LEU A 432 11.19 19.66 -9.65
N LEU A 433 11.68 18.53 -9.13
CA LEU A 433 13.06 18.39 -8.66
C LEU A 433 13.92 17.96 -9.83
N VAL A 434 14.94 18.74 -10.17
CA VAL A 434 15.78 18.55 -11.35
C VAL A 434 17.22 18.27 -10.91
N CYS A 435 17.77 17.15 -11.33
CA CYS A 435 19.20 16.83 -11.21
C CYS A 435 19.75 16.58 -12.62
N LEU A 436 20.66 17.42 -13.09
CA LEU A 436 21.26 17.27 -14.42
C LEU A 436 22.29 16.15 -14.46
N ASP A 437 22.39 15.48 -15.60
CA ASP A 437 23.48 14.56 -15.94
C ASP A 437 24.78 15.29 -16.33
N GLU A 438 25.79 14.52 -16.73
CA GLU A 438 27.09 15.03 -17.18
C GLU A 438 26.97 15.91 -18.45
N GLN A 439 25.93 15.68 -19.26
CA GLN A 439 25.65 16.44 -20.48
C GLN A 439 24.79 17.69 -20.20
N GLY A 440 24.43 17.95 -18.95
CA GLY A 440 23.59 19.07 -18.55
C GLY A 440 22.12 18.89 -18.92
N LYS A 441 21.64 17.64 -18.97
CA LYS A 441 20.24 17.29 -19.33
C LYS A 441 19.55 16.54 -18.22
N ALA A 442 18.22 16.60 -18.20
CA ALA A 442 17.36 15.76 -17.39
C ALA A 442 16.00 15.57 -18.05
N SER A 443 15.33 14.49 -17.71
CA SER A 443 13.96 14.17 -18.14
C SER A 443 13.16 13.51 -17.03
N GLY A 444 11.84 13.56 -17.14
CA GLY A 444 10.93 12.90 -16.21
C GLY A 444 9.50 12.96 -16.71
N SER A 445 8.62 12.29 -15.99
CA SER A 445 7.19 12.26 -16.31
C SER A 445 6.33 12.35 -15.07
N MET A 446 5.06 12.75 -15.24
CA MET A 446 4.04 12.73 -14.22
C MET A 446 2.72 12.21 -14.80
N TYR A 447 2.19 11.17 -14.18
CA TYR A 447 0.83 10.69 -14.44
C TYR A 447 -0.13 11.24 -13.38
N TRP A 448 -1.29 11.72 -13.82
CA TRP A 448 -2.33 12.21 -12.92
C TRP A 448 -3.72 11.95 -13.49
N ASP A 449 -4.65 11.50 -12.66
CA ASP A 449 -6.06 11.32 -12.97
C ASP A 449 -6.94 11.70 -11.77
N ALA A 450 -8.22 11.37 -11.80
CA ALA A 450 -9.15 11.66 -10.70
C ALA A 450 -8.80 11.02 -9.35
N GLY A 451 -7.83 10.08 -9.32
CA GLY A 451 -7.40 9.38 -8.09
C GLY A 451 -8.26 8.16 -7.75
N ASP A 452 -9.43 8.01 -8.34
CA ASP A 452 -10.34 6.86 -8.22
C ASP A 452 -11.19 6.74 -9.49
N GLY A 453 -11.95 5.65 -9.60
CA GLY A 453 -12.80 5.38 -10.75
C GLY A 453 -12.03 4.97 -12.02
N TRP A 454 -12.74 4.90 -13.14
CA TRP A 454 -12.24 4.30 -14.39
C TRP A 454 -12.22 5.28 -15.56
N SER A 455 -12.43 6.57 -15.33
CA SER A 455 -12.44 7.60 -16.38
C SER A 455 -11.12 7.66 -17.15
N TYR A 456 -9.99 7.33 -16.50
CA TYR A 456 -8.68 7.24 -17.13
C TYR A 456 -8.65 6.25 -18.32
N LYS A 457 -9.42 5.17 -18.27
CA LYS A 457 -9.52 4.20 -19.38
C LYS A 457 -10.19 4.80 -20.64
N LYS A 458 -10.89 5.92 -20.47
CA LYS A 458 -11.52 6.69 -21.56
C LYS A 458 -10.69 7.91 -21.97
N GLY A 459 -9.45 8.00 -21.46
CA GLY A 459 -8.52 9.09 -21.76
C GLY A 459 -8.58 10.28 -20.81
N ASP A 460 -9.38 10.19 -19.73
CA ASP A 460 -9.48 11.25 -18.72
C ASP A 460 -8.36 11.11 -17.68
N TYR A 461 -7.16 11.41 -18.14
CA TYR A 461 -5.90 11.48 -17.38
C TYR A 461 -4.95 12.47 -18.04
N SER A 462 -3.93 12.89 -17.34
CA SER A 462 -2.80 13.66 -17.86
C SER A 462 -1.51 12.86 -17.63
N LEU A 463 -0.79 12.53 -18.71
CA LEU A 463 0.59 12.06 -18.66
C LEU A 463 1.48 13.12 -19.27
N GLN A 464 2.20 13.82 -18.42
CA GLN A 464 3.10 14.93 -18.78
C GLN A 464 4.54 14.41 -18.87
N GLN A 465 5.30 14.93 -19.84
CA GLN A 465 6.72 14.67 -20.03
C GLN A 465 7.50 15.97 -19.91
N PHE A 466 8.52 15.96 -19.08
CA PHE A 466 9.36 17.12 -18.80
C PHE A 466 10.78 16.90 -19.30
N THR A 467 11.42 17.97 -19.76
CA THR A 467 12.85 17.99 -20.07
C THR A 467 13.50 19.21 -19.42
N ALA A 468 14.76 19.04 -19.05
CA ALA A 468 15.63 20.13 -18.61
C ALA A 468 16.92 20.10 -19.40
N GLU A 469 17.42 21.29 -19.77
CA GLU A 469 18.68 21.45 -20.48
C GLU A 469 19.42 22.67 -19.95
N ARG A 470 20.71 22.49 -19.66
CA ARG A 470 21.61 23.59 -19.32
C ARG A 470 21.98 24.35 -20.59
N LYS A 471 21.80 25.68 -20.57
CA LYS A 471 22.25 26.63 -21.61
C LYS A 471 23.01 27.75 -20.93
N ASP A 472 24.30 27.80 -21.16
CA ASP A 472 25.22 28.75 -20.52
C ASP A 472 25.09 28.71 -18.98
N ASN A 473 24.64 29.82 -18.39
CA ASN A 473 24.49 30.00 -16.93
C ASN A 473 23.08 29.76 -16.41
N LYS A 474 22.23 29.07 -17.17
CA LYS A 474 20.85 28.76 -16.77
C LYS A 474 20.44 27.34 -17.15
N VAL A 475 19.44 26.84 -16.46
CA VAL A 475 18.72 25.59 -16.79
C VAL A 475 17.33 25.97 -17.27
N ILE A 476 16.91 25.44 -18.42
CA ILE A 476 15.58 25.64 -18.97
C ILE A 476 14.79 24.34 -18.80
N VAL A 477 13.65 24.40 -18.11
CA VAL A 477 12.76 23.27 -17.88
C VAL A 477 11.45 23.48 -18.62
N LYS A 478 11.02 22.47 -19.40
CA LYS A 478 9.81 22.56 -20.23
C LYS A 478 8.95 21.31 -20.13
N LEU A 479 7.64 21.51 -20.31
CA LEU A 479 6.71 20.47 -20.70
C LEU A 479 6.87 20.19 -22.20
N THR A 480 7.31 18.98 -22.55
CA THR A 480 7.62 18.60 -23.95
C THR A 480 6.62 17.62 -24.54
N GLY A 481 5.78 17.01 -23.71
CA GLY A 481 4.73 16.11 -24.16
C GLY A 481 3.59 16.03 -23.14
N LYS A 482 2.36 15.93 -23.64
CA LYS A 482 1.16 15.71 -22.84
C LYS A 482 0.25 14.74 -23.58
N THR A 483 -0.16 13.67 -22.92
CA THR A 483 -1.16 12.71 -23.43
C THR A 483 -2.30 12.58 -22.43
N GLY A 484 -3.47 12.16 -22.95
CA GLY A 484 -4.72 12.18 -22.20
C GLY A 484 -5.48 13.49 -22.36
N LYS A 485 -6.72 13.50 -21.89
CA LYS A 485 -7.66 14.64 -21.98
C LYS A 485 -7.86 15.34 -20.64
N GLY A 486 -7.33 14.73 -19.55
CA GLY A 486 -7.46 15.29 -18.20
C GLY A 486 -6.60 16.52 -18.01
N GLU A 487 -7.08 17.42 -17.19
CA GLU A 487 -6.33 18.57 -16.71
C GLU A 487 -5.73 18.27 -15.33
N THR A 488 -4.62 18.95 -15.02
CA THR A 488 -4.00 18.93 -13.69
C THR A 488 -4.31 20.22 -12.94
N GLU A 489 -4.38 20.12 -11.61
CA GLU A 489 -4.74 21.24 -10.73
C GLU A 489 -3.83 22.46 -10.91
N ASN A 490 -2.55 22.23 -11.24
CA ASN A 490 -1.52 23.27 -11.41
C ASN A 490 -1.62 24.05 -12.73
N LYS A 491 -2.50 23.67 -13.68
CA LYS A 491 -2.70 24.36 -14.98
C LYS A 491 -1.39 24.70 -15.69
N ASP A 492 -0.47 23.71 -15.75
CA ASP A 492 0.89 23.82 -16.33
C ASP A 492 1.84 24.82 -15.61
N MET A 493 1.45 25.35 -14.45
CA MET A 493 2.32 26.15 -13.58
C MET A 493 3.15 25.22 -12.68
N ALA A 494 4.42 25.54 -12.46
CA ALA A 494 5.28 24.77 -11.56
C ALA A 494 6.34 25.63 -10.88
N ILE A 495 6.84 25.10 -9.76
CA ILE A 495 8.11 25.50 -9.16
C ILE A 495 9.16 24.49 -9.64
N VAL A 496 10.24 24.96 -10.20
CA VAL A 496 11.41 24.15 -10.58
C VAL A 496 12.49 24.35 -9.52
N LYS A 497 13.01 23.24 -8.98
CA LYS A 497 14.13 23.20 -8.04
C LYS A 497 15.29 22.42 -8.68
N VAL A 498 16.34 23.12 -9.08
CA VAL A 498 17.57 22.50 -9.63
C VAL A 498 18.54 22.21 -8.49
N ILE A 499 18.88 20.92 -8.33
CA ILE A 499 19.79 20.44 -7.29
C ILE A 499 21.24 20.54 -7.82
N THR A 500 22.06 21.37 -7.19
CA THR A 500 23.46 21.62 -7.56
C THR A 500 24.40 21.23 -6.41
N GLU A 501 25.71 21.24 -6.66
CA GLU A 501 26.72 21.06 -5.61
C GLU A 501 26.73 22.18 -4.57
N LYS A 502 26.26 23.38 -4.96
CA LYS A 502 26.24 24.57 -4.10
C LYS A 502 24.92 24.77 -3.37
N GLY A 503 23.95 23.89 -3.61
CA GLY A 503 22.61 23.99 -3.02
C GLY A 503 21.49 23.93 -4.07
N ILE A 504 20.29 24.29 -3.66
CA ILE A 504 19.07 24.24 -4.50
C ILE A 504 18.77 25.62 -5.04
N LEU A 505 18.74 25.73 -6.37
CA LEU A 505 18.28 26.93 -7.10
C LEU A 505 16.84 26.73 -7.55
N HIS A 506 16.03 27.78 -7.54
CA HIS A 506 14.62 27.64 -7.90
C HIS A 506 14.09 28.81 -8.73
N ALA A 507 13.08 28.54 -9.52
CA ALA A 507 12.24 29.50 -10.23
C ALA A 507 10.81 28.94 -10.36
N SER A 508 9.85 29.79 -10.64
CA SER A 508 8.47 29.40 -10.91
C SER A 508 7.97 30.04 -12.21
N GLY A 509 7.03 29.38 -12.86
CA GLY A 509 6.46 29.89 -14.11
C GLY A 509 5.60 28.86 -14.83
N ASN A 510 5.33 29.12 -16.10
CA ASN A 510 4.57 28.24 -16.97
C ASN A 510 5.52 27.28 -17.71
N LEU A 511 5.27 25.96 -17.58
CA LEU A 511 6.08 24.91 -18.20
C LEU A 511 5.98 24.87 -19.73
N LEU A 512 4.89 25.37 -20.33
CA LEU A 512 4.75 25.48 -21.79
C LEU A 512 5.66 26.56 -22.38
N GLU A 513 5.85 27.66 -21.66
CA GLU A 513 6.75 28.73 -22.05
C GLU A 513 8.22 28.38 -21.76
N GLY A 514 8.43 27.54 -20.73
CA GLY A 514 9.73 27.17 -20.22
C GLY A 514 10.15 28.03 -19.02
N ILE A 515 10.56 27.32 -17.97
CA ILE A 515 11.00 27.95 -16.72
C ILE A 515 12.53 28.01 -16.71
N GLU A 516 13.08 29.22 -16.58
CA GLU A 516 14.53 29.46 -16.54
C GLU A 516 15.01 29.57 -15.09
N VAL A 517 15.95 28.71 -14.69
CA VAL A 517 16.63 28.75 -13.40
C VAL A 517 18.07 29.21 -13.63
N LYS A 518 18.50 30.31 -13.04
CA LYS A 518 19.87 30.81 -13.13
C LYS A 518 20.81 29.98 -12.26
N LEU A 519 21.96 29.56 -12.82
CA LEU A 519 22.98 28.76 -12.14
C LEU A 519 23.98 29.59 -11.34
#